data_5469370ae11286f3cb4e935c76523e21
#
_entry.id   5469370ae11286f3cb4e935c76523e21
#
_cell.length_a   1.000
_cell.length_b   1.000
_cell.length_c   1.000
_cell.angle_alpha   90.00
_cell.angle_beta   90.00
_cell.angle_gamma   90.00
#
_symmetry.space_group_name_H-M   'P 1'
#
loop_
_entity.id
_entity.type
_entity.pdbx_description
1 polymer ?
#
loop_
_entity_poly.entity_id
_entity_poly.type
_entity_poly.pdbx_seq_one_letter_code
_entity_poly.pdbx_strand_id
1 'polypeptide(L)'
;MKKLLSLLMLLCLTLTVAPAALAEEVVNVYNWEDYIAPEVLTLFTEETGIKVNYMCFTTNEDMIVQVEANPGAFDVCFPSDYIIERMIAKDLLAEINYDNVPNFEQIIDKLRNPDYDPENKYSVPYMWGTVGILYNKDMIPEPNQSWSILWDTQYQKNVFMLDSYRDSMGITLKYLGYSMNSREVPELMAAKNKLIEQ
;
A
#
# COMPACT_ATOMS: atom_id res chain seq x y z
N MET A 1 19.98 -30.35 -60.72
CA MET A 1 19.16 -29.20 -60.32
C MET A 1 18.01 -29.59 -59.39
N LYS A 2 17.13 -30.56 -59.67
CA LYS A 2 16.00 -30.95 -58.78
C LYS A 2 16.44 -31.42 -57.37
N LYS A 3 17.55 -32.18 -57.23
CA LYS A 3 18.06 -32.64 -55.92
C LYS A 3 18.69 -31.52 -55.09
N LEU A 4 19.26 -30.50 -55.74
CA LEU A 4 19.82 -29.32 -55.03
C LEU A 4 18.69 -28.41 -54.48
N LEU A 5 17.60 -28.29 -55.25
CA LEU A 5 16.41 -27.52 -54.81
C LEU A 5 15.69 -28.19 -53.65
N SER A 6 15.59 -29.53 -53.61
CA SER A 6 15.03 -30.28 -52.48
C SER A 6 15.86 -30.15 -51.22
N LEU A 7 17.20 -30.11 -51.33
CA LEU A 7 18.10 -29.95 -50.18
C LEU A 7 18.03 -28.52 -49.59
N LEU A 8 17.88 -27.48 -50.46
CA LEU A 8 17.69 -26.11 -50.04
C LEU A 8 16.34 -25.89 -49.34
N MET A 9 15.28 -26.57 -49.86
CA MET A 9 13.94 -26.49 -49.22
C MET A 9 13.91 -27.22 -47.87
N LEU A 10 14.64 -28.32 -47.69
CA LEU A 10 14.75 -29.00 -46.41
C LEU A 10 15.58 -28.19 -45.40
N LEU A 11 16.59 -27.46 -45.85
CA LEU A 11 17.43 -26.59 -45.01
C LEU A 11 16.65 -25.35 -44.54
N CYS A 12 15.71 -24.82 -45.35
CA CYS A 12 14.85 -23.69 -44.94
C CYS A 12 13.77 -24.11 -43.95
N LEU A 13 13.32 -25.39 -43.92
CA LEU A 13 12.33 -25.84 -42.93
C LEU A 13 12.89 -26.09 -41.54
N THR A 14 14.22 -26.27 -41.41
CA THR A 14 14.86 -26.48 -40.10
C THR A 14 15.24 -25.19 -39.38
N LEU A 15 15.11 -24.01 -40.01
CA LEU A 15 15.51 -22.72 -39.46
C LEU A 15 14.39 -21.92 -38.75
N THR A 16 13.19 -22.48 -38.58
CA THR A 16 12.05 -21.70 -38.06
C THR A 16 11.47 -22.20 -36.72
N VAL A 17 12.21 -23.00 -35.98
CA VAL A 17 11.89 -23.17 -34.55
C VAL A 17 12.88 -22.35 -33.74
N ALA A 18 12.83 -21.04 -33.90
CA ALA A 18 13.30 -20.19 -32.80
C ALA A 18 12.42 -20.53 -31.59
N PRO A 19 12.98 -20.94 -30.44
CA PRO A 19 12.17 -21.03 -29.24
C PRO A 19 11.59 -19.63 -29.05
N ALA A 20 10.27 -19.53 -29.08
CA ALA A 20 9.61 -18.34 -28.61
C ALA A 20 10.18 -18.15 -27.17
N ALA A 21 11.05 -17.17 -27.00
CA ALA A 21 11.45 -16.77 -25.67
C ALA A 21 10.14 -16.42 -24.96
N LEU A 22 9.67 -17.30 -24.08
CA LEU A 22 8.55 -16.99 -23.20
C LEU A 22 8.95 -15.69 -22.53
N ALA A 23 8.18 -14.64 -22.78
CA ALA A 23 8.41 -13.39 -22.07
C ALA A 23 8.36 -13.74 -20.59
N GLU A 24 9.37 -13.32 -19.86
CA GLU A 24 9.46 -13.56 -18.44
C GLU A 24 8.26 -12.86 -17.79
N GLU A 25 7.42 -13.62 -17.08
CA GLU A 25 6.27 -13.06 -16.39
C GLU A 25 6.76 -12.21 -15.20
N VAL A 26 6.25 -10.99 -15.08
CA VAL A 26 6.65 -10.03 -14.04
C VAL A 26 5.39 -9.46 -13.42
N VAL A 27 5.36 -9.39 -12.08
CA VAL A 27 4.35 -8.67 -11.32
C VAL A 27 4.98 -7.42 -10.70
N ASN A 28 4.37 -6.26 -10.93
CA ASN A 28 4.81 -4.97 -10.42
C ASN A 28 4.08 -4.67 -9.12
N VAL A 29 4.79 -4.71 -7.99
CA VAL A 29 4.28 -4.51 -6.64
C VAL A 29 4.73 -3.16 -6.12
N TYR A 30 3.78 -2.33 -5.65
CA TYR A 30 4.04 -1.01 -5.10
C TYR A 30 3.57 -0.96 -3.64
N ASN A 31 4.53 -0.94 -2.70
CA ASN A 31 4.28 -1.14 -1.27
C ASN A 31 5.08 -0.16 -0.41
N TRP A 32 4.83 -0.17 0.88
CA TRP A 32 5.66 0.45 1.88
C TRP A 32 6.99 -0.29 2.03
N GLU A 33 8.05 0.40 2.44
CA GLU A 33 9.41 -0.14 2.47
C GLU A 33 9.52 -1.41 3.32
N ASP A 34 8.98 -1.41 4.54
CA ASP A 34 9.15 -2.48 5.52
C ASP A 34 7.91 -3.39 5.68
N TYR A 35 7.01 -3.43 4.70
CA TYR A 35 5.74 -4.16 4.83
C TYR A 35 5.79 -5.60 4.33
N ILE A 36 6.91 -6.08 3.80
CA ILE A 36 7.10 -7.47 3.39
C ILE A 36 8.53 -7.91 3.67
N ALA A 37 8.70 -9.14 4.15
CA ALA A 37 10.02 -9.73 4.29
C ALA A 37 10.60 -10.05 2.90
N PRO A 38 11.87 -9.68 2.60
CA PRO A 38 12.47 -9.91 1.28
C PRO A 38 12.43 -11.38 0.84
N GLU A 39 12.50 -12.31 1.78
CA GLU A 39 12.43 -13.75 1.52
C GLU A 39 11.10 -14.16 0.89
N VAL A 40 10.00 -13.46 1.19
CA VAL A 40 8.68 -13.74 0.62
C VAL A 40 8.67 -13.49 -0.89
N LEU A 41 9.37 -12.44 -1.35
CA LEU A 41 9.49 -12.13 -2.78
C LEU A 41 10.25 -13.24 -3.52
N THR A 42 11.31 -13.77 -2.89
CA THR A 42 12.09 -14.88 -3.42
C THR A 42 11.26 -16.15 -3.51
N LEU A 43 10.58 -16.51 -2.40
CA LEU A 43 9.70 -17.69 -2.34
C LEU A 43 8.58 -17.62 -3.38
N PHE A 44 7.94 -16.46 -3.54
CA PHE A 44 6.91 -16.27 -4.57
C PHE A 44 7.46 -16.57 -5.97
N THR A 45 8.65 -16.06 -6.29
CA THR A 45 9.27 -16.30 -7.59
C THR A 45 9.66 -17.77 -7.77
N GLU A 46 10.18 -18.42 -6.73
CA GLU A 46 10.53 -19.84 -6.77
C GLU A 46 9.30 -20.75 -6.95
N GLU A 47 8.18 -20.42 -6.32
CA GLU A 47 6.94 -21.22 -6.40
C GLU A 47 6.17 -20.99 -7.69
N THR A 48 6.16 -19.77 -8.23
CA THR A 48 5.31 -19.39 -9.36
C THR A 48 6.04 -19.26 -10.69
N GLY A 49 7.35 -19.05 -10.67
CA GLY A 49 8.14 -18.67 -11.84
C GLY A 49 7.98 -17.18 -12.23
N ILE A 50 7.13 -16.42 -11.53
CA ILE A 50 6.84 -15.01 -11.82
C ILE A 50 7.83 -14.15 -11.07
N LYS A 51 8.52 -13.24 -11.75
CA LYS A 51 9.39 -12.26 -11.10
C LYS A 51 8.59 -11.16 -10.42
N VAL A 52 9.07 -10.71 -9.27
CA VAL A 52 8.52 -9.55 -8.57
C VAL A 52 9.38 -8.33 -8.81
N ASN A 53 8.81 -7.31 -9.45
CA ASN A 53 9.38 -5.97 -9.50
C ASN A 53 8.82 -5.16 -8.34
N TYR A 54 9.58 -5.07 -7.25
CA TYR A 54 9.13 -4.46 -6.00
C TYR A 54 9.59 -3.01 -5.91
N MET A 55 8.61 -2.10 -5.81
CA MET A 55 8.84 -0.66 -5.69
C MET A 55 8.26 -0.17 -4.37
N CYS A 56 8.89 0.85 -3.77
CA CYS A 56 8.46 1.40 -2.49
C CYS A 56 7.97 2.84 -2.61
N PHE A 57 7.06 3.20 -1.71
CA PHE A 57 6.66 4.58 -1.47
C PHE A 57 6.73 4.91 0.03
N THR A 58 6.79 6.18 0.36
CA THR A 58 6.88 6.68 1.73
C THR A 58 5.61 7.37 2.20
N THR A 59 4.80 7.87 1.26
CA THR A 59 3.50 8.49 1.55
C THR A 59 2.42 7.98 0.60
N ASN A 60 1.20 7.87 1.10
CA ASN A 60 0.05 7.50 0.27
C ASN A 60 -0.23 8.55 -0.83
N GLU A 61 0.10 9.80 -0.56
CA GLU A 61 -0.11 10.92 -1.47
C GLU A 61 0.80 10.81 -2.70
N ASP A 62 2.07 10.48 -2.49
CA ASP A 62 3.01 10.23 -3.60
C ASP A 62 2.62 8.97 -4.38
N MET A 63 2.19 7.92 -3.66
CA MET A 63 1.75 6.68 -4.28
C MET A 63 0.61 6.91 -5.28
N ILE A 64 -0.47 7.59 -4.86
CA ILE A 64 -1.62 7.80 -5.75
C ILE A 64 -1.27 8.71 -6.94
N VAL A 65 -0.39 9.70 -6.76
CA VAL A 65 0.10 10.54 -7.87
C VAL A 65 0.85 9.69 -8.90
N GLN A 66 1.69 8.75 -8.46
CA GLN A 66 2.40 7.85 -9.37
C GLN A 66 1.46 6.89 -10.09
N VAL A 67 0.45 6.34 -9.41
CA VAL A 67 -0.55 5.48 -10.04
C VAL A 67 -1.37 6.24 -11.09
N GLU A 68 -1.80 7.47 -10.78
CA GLU A 68 -2.54 8.32 -11.72
C GLU A 68 -1.68 8.71 -12.94
N ALA A 69 -0.39 8.97 -12.74
CA ALA A 69 0.51 9.38 -13.81
C ALA A 69 0.95 8.22 -14.73
N ASN A 70 0.90 6.98 -14.23
CA ASN A 70 1.40 5.80 -14.92
C ASN A 70 0.35 4.66 -14.95
N PRO A 71 -0.76 4.83 -15.69
CA PRO A 71 -1.81 3.81 -15.76
C PRO A 71 -1.25 2.47 -16.25
N GLY A 72 -1.52 1.39 -15.50
CA GLY A 72 -1.08 0.04 -15.83
C GLY A 72 0.39 -0.26 -15.51
N ALA A 73 1.10 0.63 -14.82
CA ALA A 73 2.48 0.37 -14.40
C ALA A 73 2.57 -0.52 -13.15
N PHE A 74 1.51 -0.62 -12.38
CA PHE A 74 1.44 -1.36 -11.14
C PHE A 74 0.33 -2.40 -11.19
N ASP A 75 0.65 -3.64 -10.83
CA ASP A 75 -0.31 -4.75 -10.78
C ASP A 75 -0.95 -4.86 -9.39
N VAL A 76 -0.16 -4.60 -8.33
CA VAL A 76 -0.60 -4.65 -6.93
C VAL A 76 -0.06 -3.45 -6.17
N CYS A 77 -0.96 -2.74 -5.46
CA CYS A 77 -0.61 -1.62 -4.58
C CYS A 77 -1.08 -1.88 -3.14
N PHE A 78 -0.35 -1.33 -2.16
CA PHE A 78 -0.67 -1.48 -0.73
C PHE A 78 -0.98 -0.13 -0.07
N PRO A 79 -2.04 0.57 -0.47
CA PRO A 79 -2.42 1.84 0.12
C PRO A 79 -3.14 1.68 1.45
N SER A 80 -3.23 2.78 2.20
CA SER A 80 -4.14 2.87 3.34
C SER A 80 -5.60 3.01 2.88
N ASP A 81 -6.51 2.71 3.78
CA ASP A 81 -7.96 2.68 3.59
C ASP A 81 -8.54 3.92 2.89
N TYR A 82 -8.18 5.11 3.35
CA TYR A 82 -8.68 6.38 2.78
C TYR A 82 -8.20 6.63 1.34
N ILE A 83 -7.08 6.03 0.95
CA ILE A 83 -6.60 6.09 -0.44
C ILE A 83 -7.34 5.08 -1.30
N ILE A 84 -7.68 3.90 -0.77
CA ILE A 84 -8.54 2.93 -1.49
C ILE A 84 -9.87 3.59 -1.82
N GLU A 85 -10.55 4.24 -0.84
CA GLU A 85 -11.78 5.00 -1.08
C GLU A 85 -11.63 6.00 -2.24
N ARG A 86 -10.51 6.72 -2.26
CA ARG A 86 -10.20 7.70 -3.32
C ARG A 86 -9.91 7.04 -4.66
N MET A 87 -9.19 5.92 -4.69
CA MET A 87 -8.87 5.19 -5.91
C MET A 87 -10.14 4.58 -6.54
N ILE A 88 -11.05 4.04 -5.72
CA ILE A 88 -12.37 3.57 -6.17
C ILE A 88 -13.15 4.72 -6.82
N ALA A 89 -13.23 5.88 -6.14
CA ALA A 89 -13.95 7.05 -6.64
C ALA A 89 -13.37 7.62 -7.96
N LYS A 90 -12.12 7.29 -8.28
CA LYS A 90 -11.40 7.70 -9.50
C LYS A 90 -11.32 6.60 -10.56
N ASP A 91 -11.93 5.44 -10.33
CA ASP A 91 -11.90 4.28 -11.25
C ASP A 91 -10.46 3.81 -11.57
N LEU A 92 -9.60 3.77 -10.54
CA LEU A 92 -8.19 3.39 -10.67
C LEU A 92 -7.92 1.91 -10.32
N LEU A 93 -8.92 1.18 -9.85
CA LEU A 93 -8.79 -0.18 -9.36
C LEU A 93 -9.58 -1.16 -10.24
N ALA A 94 -8.99 -2.31 -10.50
CA ALA A 94 -9.68 -3.45 -11.11
C ALA A 94 -10.43 -4.25 -10.03
N GLU A 95 -11.55 -4.87 -10.41
CA GLU A 95 -12.28 -5.79 -9.55
C GLU A 95 -11.48 -7.07 -9.32
N ILE A 96 -11.51 -7.57 -8.09
CA ILE A 96 -10.82 -8.81 -7.71
C ILE A 96 -11.65 -10.01 -8.12
N ASN A 97 -11.04 -10.95 -8.84
CA ASN A 97 -11.63 -12.27 -9.06
C ASN A 97 -11.28 -13.20 -7.90
N TYR A 98 -12.23 -13.41 -7.00
CA TYR A 98 -12.04 -14.23 -5.81
C TYR A 98 -11.89 -15.73 -6.06
N ASP A 99 -12.22 -16.23 -7.26
CA ASP A 99 -11.89 -17.60 -7.67
C ASP A 99 -10.37 -17.84 -7.66
N ASN A 100 -9.59 -16.77 -7.85
CA ASN A 100 -8.13 -16.79 -7.81
C ASN A 100 -7.54 -16.43 -6.43
N VAL A 101 -8.36 -16.08 -5.45
CA VAL A 101 -7.92 -15.66 -4.10
C VAL A 101 -8.60 -16.49 -3.01
N PRO A 102 -8.42 -17.83 -3.01
CA PRO A 102 -9.12 -18.72 -2.06
C PRO A 102 -8.76 -18.45 -0.60
N ASN A 103 -7.58 -17.90 -0.34
CA ASN A 103 -7.14 -17.55 1.01
C ASN A 103 -7.88 -16.36 1.63
N PHE A 104 -8.72 -15.65 0.87
CA PHE A 104 -9.57 -14.59 1.41
C PHE A 104 -10.46 -15.09 2.56
N GLU A 105 -10.88 -16.37 2.50
CA GLU A 105 -11.65 -17.01 3.56
C GLU A 105 -10.92 -17.07 4.92
N GLN A 106 -9.60 -16.86 4.94
CA GLN A 106 -8.81 -16.82 6.18
C GLN A 106 -8.78 -15.41 6.82
N ILE A 107 -9.26 -14.40 6.12
CA ILE A 107 -9.39 -13.05 6.70
C ILE A 107 -10.46 -13.07 7.79
N ILE A 108 -10.12 -12.54 8.97
CA ILE A 108 -11.08 -12.48 10.09
C ILE A 108 -12.29 -11.59 9.72
N ASP A 109 -13.47 -12.02 10.11
CA ASP A 109 -14.74 -11.38 9.73
C ASP A 109 -14.79 -9.88 10.04
N LYS A 110 -14.17 -9.46 11.15
CA LYS A 110 -14.12 -8.06 11.57
C LYS A 110 -13.42 -7.12 10.56
N LEU A 111 -12.53 -7.66 9.72
CA LEU A 111 -11.78 -6.91 8.72
C LEU A 111 -12.37 -7.04 7.31
N ARG A 112 -13.36 -7.91 7.12
CA ARG A 112 -14.08 -8.03 5.85
C ARG A 112 -15.11 -6.94 5.69
N ASN A 113 -15.41 -6.60 4.46
CA ASN A 113 -16.44 -5.62 4.09
C ASN A 113 -16.27 -4.26 4.80
N PRO A 114 -15.08 -3.64 4.70
CA PRO A 114 -14.82 -2.35 5.33
C PRO A 114 -15.65 -1.24 4.65
N ASP A 115 -15.96 -0.17 5.39
CA ASP A 115 -16.79 0.93 4.91
C ASP A 115 -16.29 1.57 3.60
N TYR A 116 -14.97 1.53 3.36
CA TYR A 116 -14.35 2.08 2.14
C TYR A 116 -14.43 1.15 0.92
N ASP A 117 -14.71 -0.14 1.13
CA ASP A 117 -14.93 -1.16 0.10
C ASP A 117 -15.92 -2.23 0.64
N PRO A 118 -17.22 -1.91 0.73
CA PRO A 118 -18.20 -2.71 1.49
C PRO A 118 -18.39 -4.15 1.02
N GLU A 119 -17.98 -4.47 -0.20
CA GLU A 119 -18.08 -5.81 -0.79
C GLU A 119 -16.71 -6.47 -0.95
N ASN A 120 -15.64 -5.83 -0.46
CA ASN A 120 -14.25 -6.21 -0.78
C ASN A 120 -14.01 -6.40 -2.29
N LYS A 121 -14.68 -5.59 -3.10
CA LYS A 121 -14.66 -5.73 -4.55
C LYS A 121 -13.29 -5.40 -5.16
N TYR A 122 -12.57 -4.47 -4.53
CA TYR A 122 -11.33 -3.90 -5.03
C TYR A 122 -10.12 -4.12 -4.12
N SER A 123 -10.33 -4.57 -2.89
CA SER A 123 -9.26 -4.67 -1.90
C SER A 123 -9.37 -5.89 -1.00
N VAL A 124 -8.20 -6.38 -0.58
CA VAL A 124 -8.06 -7.41 0.46
C VAL A 124 -7.30 -6.80 1.63
N PRO A 125 -7.82 -6.89 2.87
CA PRO A 125 -7.11 -6.44 4.06
C PRO A 125 -5.77 -7.15 4.21
N TYR A 126 -4.68 -6.40 4.33
CA TYR A 126 -3.32 -6.93 4.49
C TYR A 126 -2.80 -6.77 5.90
N MET A 127 -2.76 -5.54 6.40
CA MET A 127 -2.33 -5.21 7.74
C MET A 127 -3.26 -4.19 8.39
N TRP A 128 -3.34 -4.22 9.71
CA TRP A 128 -3.98 -3.19 10.50
C TRP A 128 -3.11 -2.91 11.72
N GLY A 129 -3.24 -1.73 12.28
CA GLY A 129 -2.46 -1.34 13.45
C GLY A 129 -3.12 -0.23 14.24
N THR A 130 -2.45 0.15 15.31
CA THR A 130 -2.83 1.28 16.16
C THR A 130 -1.72 2.29 16.20
N VAL A 131 -2.09 3.57 16.29
CA VAL A 131 -1.15 4.64 16.54
C VAL A 131 -1.03 4.86 18.04
N GLY A 132 0.19 5.05 18.52
CA GLY A 132 0.50 5.28 19.91
C GLY A 132 1.63 6.28 20.09
N ILE A 133 1.94 6.60 21.32
CA ILE A 133 3.06 7.47 21.68
C ILE A 133 4.25 6.62 22.08
N LEU A 134 5.34 6.75 21.33
CA LEU A 134 6.65 6.21 21.71
C LEU A 134 7.41 7.29 22.47
N TYR A 135 7.97 6.96 23.64
CA TYR A 135 8.74 7.89 24.43
C TYR A 135 10.04 7.26 24.98
N ASN A 136 11.05 8.07 25.17
CA ASN A 136 12.30 7.68 25.81
C ASN A 136 12.11 7.66 27.33
N LYS A 137 12.22 6.50 27.97
CA LYS A 137 12.04 6.32 29.42
C LYS A 137 13.06 7.06 30.27
N ASP A 138 14.28 7.29 29.75
CA ASP A 138 15.31 8.03 30.47
C ASP A 138 15.01 9.52 30.51
N MET A 139 14.27 10.04 29.51
CA MET A 139 13.84 11.43 29.44
C MET A 139 12.48 11.66 30.12
N ILE A 140 11.60 10.67 30.08
CA ILE A 140 10.23 10.72 30.59
C ILE A 140 9.97 9.48 31.43
N PRO A 141 10.40 9.44 32.69
CA PRO A 141 10.25 8.26 33.56
C PRO A 141 8.79 7.91 33.84
N GLU A 142 7.94 8.91 33.98
CA GLU A 142 6.51 8.78 34.32
C GLU A 142 5.67 9.61 33.32
N PRO A 143 5.40 9.10 32.11
CA PRO A 143 4.64 9.83 31.11
C PRO A 143 3.18 9.99 31.52
N ASN A 144 2.61 11.13 31.21
CA ASN A 144 1.16 11.30 31.19
C ASN A 144 0.58 10.37 30.10
N GLN A 145 -0.31 9.45 30.49
CA GLN A 145 -0.95 8.48 29.60
C GLN A 145 -2.10 9.10 28.78
N SER A 146 -1.83 10.24 28.18
CA SER A 146 -2.79 11.01 27.38
C SER A 146 -2.10 11.62 26.17
N TRP A 147 -2.86 11.80 25.10
CA TRP A 147 -2.40 12.55 23.92
C TRP A 147 -1.94 13.97 24.25
N SER A 148 -2.38 14.54 25.39
CA SER A 148 -1.96 15.87 25.84
C SER A 148 -0.44 16.03 26.01
N ILE A 149 0.30 14.94 26.23
CA ILE A 149 1.77 14.97 26.36
C ILE A 149 2.44 15.53 25.10
N LEU A 150 1.83 15.38 23.93
CA LEU A 150 2.35 15.91 22.66
C LEU A 150 2.32 17.45 22.61
N TRP A 151 1.56 18.11 23.49
CA TRP A 151 1.47 19.57 23.62
C TRP A 151 2.02 20.08 24.96
N ASP A 152 2.72 19.21 25.69
CA ASP A 152 3.34 19.63 26.93
C ASP A 152 4.62 20.43 26.64
N THR A 153 4.63 21.71 27.09
CA THR A 153 5.72 22.64 26.79
C THR A 153 7.06 22.22 27.37
N GLN A 154 7.07 21.34 28.38
CA GLN A 154 8.33 20.79 28.92
C GLN A 154 9.10 19.95 27.93
N TYR A 155 8.40 19.39 26.91
CA TYR A 155 9.00 18.54 25.85
C TYR A 155 9.13 19.29 24.53
N GLN A 156 8.93 20.60 24.53
CA GLN A 156 9.04 21.42 23.32
C GLN A 156 10.37 21.16 22.59
N LYS A 157 10.32 21.04 21.26
CA LYS A 157 11.43 20.67 20.37
C LYS A 157 11.94 19.23 20.50
N ASN A 158 11.30 18.39 21.31
CA ASN A 158 11.59 16.96 21.43
C ASN A 158 10.38 16.10 21.08
N VAL A 159 9.33 16.70 20.53
CA VAL A 159 8.14 16.01 20.04
C VAL A 159 8.25 15.84 18.51
N PHE A 160 8.00 14.64 18.04
CA PHE A 160 7.94 14.30 16.62
C PHE A 160 6.54 13.77 16.30
N MET A 161 5.95 14.29 15.23
CA MET A 161 4.70 13.80 14.69
C MET A 161 4.99 12.96 13.44
N LEU A 162 4.05 12.06 13.13
CA LEU A 162 4.12 11.30 11.89
C LEU A 162 4.01 12.25 10.68
N ASP A 163 4.81 11.97 9.66
CA ASP A 163 4.72 12.64 8.35
C ASP A 163 3.54 12.07 7.53
N SER A 164 2.37 12.18 8.13
CA SER A 164 1.10 11.79 7.55
C SER A 164 0.04 12.75 8.08
N TYR A 165 -0.56 13.51 7.19
CA TYR A 165 -1.61 14.45 7.60
C TYR A 165 -2.82 13.74 8.21
N ARG A 166 -3.13 12.52 7.78
CA ARG A 166 -4.26 11.74 8.32
C ARG A 166 -4.00 11.34 9.76
N ASP A 167 -2.79 10.84 10.07
CA ASP A 167 -2.44 10.45 11.42
C ASP A 167 -2.34 11.67 12.34
N SER A 168 -1.63 12.72 11.93
CA SER A 168 -1.45 13.93 12.72
C SER A 168 -2.78 14.63 13.01
N MET A 169 -3.64 14.80 12.01
CA MET A 169 -4.98 15.34 12.20
C MET A 169 -5.86 14.41 13.03
N GLY A 170 -5.83 13.10 12.76
CA GLY A 170 -6.62 12.10 13.48
C GLY A 170 -6.29 12.05 14.99
N ILE A 171 -5.00 12.03 15.34
CA ILE A 171 -4.52 12.11 16.72
C ILE A 171 -5.03 13.40 17.39
N THR A 172 -4.93 14.52 16.69
CA THR A 172 -5.34 15.82 17.23
C THR A 172 -6.86 15.92 17.40
N LEU A 173 -7.64 15.43 16.45
CA LEU A 173 -9.09 15.31 16.58
C LEU A 173 -9.45 14.46 17.81
N LYS A 174 -8.79 13.31 17.99
CA LYS A 174 -8.98 12.43 19.12
C LYS A 174 -8.65 13.13 20.45
N TYR A 175 -7.55 13.87 20.49
CA TYR A 175 -7.17 14.70 21.66
C TYR A 175 -8.23 15.74 22.02
N LEU A 176 -8.85 16.36 21.01
CA LEU A 176 -9.92 17.34 21.17
C LEU A 176 -11.29 16.71 21.48
N GLY A 177 -11.39 15.37 21.53
CA GLY A 177 -12.65 14.65 21.82
C GLY A 177 -13.54 14.42 20.61
N TYR A 178 -13.05 14.70 19.40
CA TYR A 178 -13.78 14.47 18.15
C TYR A 178 -13.53 13.06 17.58
N SER A 179 -14.31 12.68 16.59
CA SER A 179 -14.02 11.50 15.78
C SER A 179 -12.73 11.71 14.97
N MET A 180 -11.82 10.75 14.97
CA MET A 180 -10.63 10.81 14.11
C MET A 180 -10.96 10.82 12.62
N ASN A 181 -12.18 10.37 12.25
CA ASN A 181 -12.71 10.37 10.89
C ASN A 181 -13.68 11.53 10.64
N SER A 182 -13.67 12.57 11.49
CA SER A 182 -14.53 13.73 11.29
C SER A 182 -14.26 14.40 9.93
N ARG A 183 -15.35 14.79 9.26
CA ARG A 183 -15.34 15.58 8.03
C ARG A 183 -15.92 16.98 8.26
N GLU A 184 -16.24 17.31 9.52
CA GLU A 184 -16.79 18.60 9.90
C GLU A 184 -15.72 19.70 9.86
N VAL A 185 -15.93 20.71 9.03
CA VAL A 185 -14.95 21.80 8.85
C VAL A 185 -14.56 22.49 10.16
N PRO A 186 -15.50 22.80 11.09
CA PRO A 186 -15.12 23.41 12.38
C PRO A 186 -14.18 22.54 13.22
N GLU A 187 -14.39 21.22 13.25
CA GLU A 187 -13.55 20.27 13.98
C GLU A 187 -12.16 20.14 13.35
N LEU A 188 -12.11 20.05 12.01
CA LEU A 188 -10.85 20.04 11.27
C LEU A 188 -10.05 21.32 11.48
N MET A 189 -10.71 22.48 11.52
CA MET A 189 -10.07 23.77 11.80
C MET A 189 -9.56 23.85 13.24
N ALA A 190 -10.30 23.31 14.20
CA ALA A 190 -9.84 23.21 15.59
C ALA A 190 -8.59 22.34 15.72
N ALA A 191 -8.57 21.18 15.06
CA ALA A 191 -7.42 20.29 15.04
C ALA A 191 -6.21 20.95 14.37
N LYS A 192 -6.38 21.59 13.19
CA LYS A 192 -5.34 22.35 12.51
C LYS A 192 -4.73 23.43 13.44
N ASN A 193 -5.57 24.23 14.08
CA ASN A 193 -5.09 25.30 14.98
C ASN A 193 -4.32 24.70 16.16
N LYS A 194 -4.78 23.58 16.70
CA LYS A 194 -4.10 22.89 17.80
C LYS A 194 -2.75 22.32 17.38
N LEU A 195 -2.59 21.82 16.15
CA LEU A 195 -1.29 21.39 15.62
C LEU A 195 -0.32 22.56 15.44
N ILE A 196 -0.81 23.75 15.07
CA ILE A 196 0.02 24.95 14.94
C ILE A 196 0.59 25.41 16.29
N GLU A 197 -0.08 25.09 17.42
CA GLU A 197 0.38 25.41 18.76
C GLU A 197 1.52 24.49 19.24
N GLN A 198 1.76 23.35 18.59
CA GLN A 198 2.80 22.38 18.93
C GLN A 198 4.19 22.82 18.44
#